data_3a02fc4fe9db09bd960a009c4020a1f5
#
_entry.id   3a02fc4fe9db09bd960a009c4020a1f5
#
_cell.length_a   1.000
_cell.length_b   1.000
_cell.length_c   1.000
_cell.angle_alpha   90.00
_cell.angle_beta   90.00
_cell.angle_gamma   90.00
#
_symmetry.space_group_name_H-M   'P 1'
#
loop_
_entity.id
_entity.type
_entity.pdbx_description
1 polymer ?
#
loop_
_entity_poly.entity_id
_entity_poly.type
_entity_poly.pdbx_seq_one_letter_code
_entity_poly.pdbx_strand_id
1 'polypeptide(L)'
;IGAAVLHFIADERDPWGVVARYVAAVPSGSCLALCALTSDRQADGVMDRILKTLMFVRFHLRTEADMARFFDGLEIVPPFPGAAPAVAHAGLWGAEDPEAANDDGSHWFYAAVARKP
;
A
#
# COMPACT_ATOMS: atom_id res chain seq x y z
N ILE A 1 -7.59 3.49 8.94
CA ILE A 1 -7.45 2.41 7.96
C ILE A 1 -7.88 2.92 6.58
N GLY A 2 -7.01 2.75 5.60
CA GLY A 2 -7.32 3.08 4.21
C GLY A 2 -7.06 1.86 3.31
N ALA A 3 -8.12 1.18 2.91
CA ALA A 3 -8.02 -0.01 2.09
C ALA A 3 -8.54 0.29 0.68
N ALA A 4 -7.70 0.08 -0.35
CA ALA A 4 -8.06 0.18 -1.76
C ALA A 4 -8.75 1.49 -2.17
N VAL A 5 -8.37 2.61 -1.56
CA VAL A 5 -8.96 3.95 -1.83
C VAL A 5 -7.96 4.88 -2.51
N LEU A 6 -6.68 4.79 -2.11
CA LEU A 6 -5.66 5.75 -2.56
C LEU A 6 -5.38 5.69 -4.06
N HIS A 7 -5.62 4.55 -4.71
CA HIS A 7 -5.44 4.43 -6.15
C HIS A 7 -6.51 5.17 -6.98
N PHE A 8 -7.57 5.67 -6.33
CA PHE A 8 -8.54 6.56 -6.97
C PHE A 8 -8.12 8.03 -6.93
N ILE A 9 -7.09 8.36 -6.17
CA ILE A 9 -6.65 9.74 -5.96
C ILE A 9 -5.41 10.01 -6.82
N ALA A 10 -5.52 10.96 -7.77
CA ALA A 10 -4.42 11.35 -8.62
C ALA A 10 -3.31 12.05 -7.84
N ASP A 11 -2.07 11.93 -8.31
CA ASP A 11 -0.90 12.53 -7.67
C ASP A 11 -1.03 14.06 -7.54
N GLU A 12 -1.67 14.72 -8.51
CA GLU A 12 -1.91 16.17 -8.51
C GLU A 12 -2.81 16.63 -7.36
N ARG A 13 -3.58 15.71 -6.77
CA ARG A 13 -4.41 15.95 -5.59
C ARG A 13 -3.66 15.76 -4.28
N ASP A 14 -2.37 15.42 -4.35
CA ASP A 14 -1.49 15.21 -3.21
C ASP A 14 -2.07 14.23 -2.16
N PRO A 15 -2.27 12.94 -2.51
CA PRO A 15 -2.79 11.97 -1.56
C PRO A 15 -1.88 11.80 -0.34
N TRP A 16 -0.57 11.96 -0.51
CA TRP A 16 0.38 11.90 0.61
C TRP A 16 0.13 13.01 1.63
N GLY A 17 -0.14 14.22 1.19
CA GLY A 17 -0.49 15.34 2.07
C GLY A 17 -1.84 15.15 2.77
N VAL A 18 -2.81 14.54 2.09
CA VAL A 18 -4.10 14.19 2.69
C VAL A 18 -3.91 13.21 3.84
N VAL A 19 -3.16 12.13 3.61
CA VAL A 19 -2.85 11.13 4.65
C VAL A 19 -2.08 11.77 5.80
N ALA A 20 -1.10 12.63 5.51
CA ALA A 20 -0.32 13.33 6.52
C ALA A 20 -1.20 14.18 7.44
N ARG A 21 -2.24 14.82 6.90
CA ARG A 21 -3.20 15.60 7.71
C ARG A 21 -4.01 14.71 8.65
N TYR A 22 -4.45 13.55 8.20
CA TYR A 22 -5.12 12.58 9.08
C TYR A 22 -4.21 12.09 10.18
N VAL A 23 -2.96 11.77 9.85
CA VAL A 23 -1.96 11.33 10.82
C VAL A 23 -1.67 12.41 11.86
N ALA A 24 -1.58 13.67 11.44
CA ALA A 24 -1.36 14.79 12.36
C ALA A 24 -2.52 14.96 13.37
N ALA A 25 -3.72 14.55 13.01
CA ALA A 25 -4.93 14.71 13.84
C ALA A 25 -5.11 13.60 14.89
N VAL A 26 -4.34 12.50 14.81
CA VAL A 26 -4.45 11.39 15.77
C VAL A 26 -3.31 11.42 16.77
N PRO A 27 -3.51 10.88 18.00
CA PRO A 27 -2.46 10.87 19.02
C PRO A 27 -1.31 9.95 18.70
N SER A 28 -0.16 10.19 19.33
CA SER A 28 0.99 9.28 19.31
C SER A 28 0.57 7.88 19.75
N GLY A 29 1.15 6.87 19.13
CA GLY A 29 0.76 5.47 19.36
C GLY A 29 -0.34 4.98 18.43
N SER A 30 -1.01 5.87 17.69
CA SER A 30 -1.99 5.48 16.67
C SER A 30 -1.30 4.76 15.52
N CYS A 31 -2.04 3.86 14.86
CA CYS A 31 -1.53 3.09 13.73
C CYS A 31 -2.23 3.51 12.44
N LEU A 32 -1.44 3.57 11.36
CA LEU A 32 -1.91 3.77 10.00
C LEU A 32 -1.74 2.47 9.23
N ALA A 33 -2.82 1.93 8.68
CA ALA A 33 -2.78 0.76 7.82
C ALA A 33 -3.32 1.15 6.45
N LEU A 34 -2.55 0.94 5.41
CA LEU A 34 -2.92 1.25 4.03
C LEU A 34 -2.64 0.07 3.12
N CYS A 35 -3.48 -0.10 2.10
CA CYS A 35 -3.16 -0.93 0.95
C CYS A 35 -3.61 -0.25 -0.34
N ALA A 36 -2.91 -0.52 -1.42
CA ALA A 36 -3.23 0.05 -2.73
C ALA A 36 -2.78 -0.88 -3.84
N LEU A 37 -3.50 -0.81 -4.95
CA LEU A 37 -3.15 -1.54 -6.17
C LEU A 37 -1.80 -1.08 -6.71
N THR A 38 -1.05 -2.04 -7.26
CA THR A 38 0.19 -1.77 -7.97
C THR A 38 0.27 -2.62 -9.24
N SER A 39 1.06 -2.14 -10.20
CA SER A 39 1.46 -2.93 -11.38
C SER A 39 2.88 -3.49 -11.25
N ASP A 40 3.57 -3.23 -10.15
CA ASP A 40 4.89 -3.79 -9.91
C ASP A 40 4.82 -5.31 -9.88
N ARG A 41 5.75 -5.96 -10.57
CA ARG A 41 5.83 -7.42 -10.72
C ARG A 41 4.65 -8.05 -11.49
N GLN A 42 3.84 -7.24 -12.15
CA GLN A 42 2.83 -7.71 -13.10
C GLN A 42 3.40 -7.70 -14.51
N ALA A 43 2.83 -8.50 -15.41
CA ALA A 43 3.16 -8.41 -16.82
C ALA A 43 2.79 -7.03 -17.35
N ASP A 44 3.65 -6.45 -18.19
CA ASP A 44 3.50 -5.08 -18.69
C ASP A 44 2.09 -4.82 -19.25
N GLY A 45 1.41 -3.85 -18.68
CA GLY A 45 0.11 -3.41 -19.15
C GLY A 45 -1.07 -4.33 -18.87
N VAL A 46 -0.88 -5.50 -18.28
CA VAL A 46 -1.97 -6.45 -17.99
C VAL A 46 -2.95 -5.84 -17.00
N MET A 47 -2.45 -5.35 -15.86
CA MET A 47 -3.29 -4.71 -14.86
C MET A 47 -4.02 -3.49 -15.43
N ASP A 48 -3.30 -2.65 -16.16
CA ASP A 48 -3.85 -1.44 -16.76
C ASP A 48 -4.97 -1.77 -17.77
N ARG A 49 -4.78 -2.79 -18.60
CA ARG A 49 -5.81 -3.26 -19.55
C ARG A 49 -7.04 -3.82 -18.84
N ILE A 50 -6.85 -4.60 -17.78
CA ILE A 50 -7.95 -5.15 -17.01
C ILE A 50 -8.79 -4.01 -16.38
N LEU A 51 -8.13 -3.06 -15.76
CA LEU A 51 -8.80 -1.93 -15.11
C LEU A 51 -9.53 -1.05 -16.11
N LYS A 52 -8.92 -0.75 -17.25
CA LYS A 52 -9.56 0.03 -18.32
C LYS A 52 -10.77 -0.67 -18.92
N THR A 53 -10.74 -1.99 -18.99
CA THR A 53 -11.83 -2.78 -19.57
C THR A 53 -13.01 -2.94 -18.60
N LEU A 54 -12.72 -3.10 -17.30
CA LEU A 54 -13.74 -3.44 -16.30
C LEU A 54 -14.27 -2.25 -15.51
N MET A 55 -13.54 -1.13 -15.49
CA MET A 55 -13.82 -0.02 -14.60
C MET A 55 -13.95 1.29 -15.37
N PHE A 56 -14.98 2.06 -15.06
CA PHE A 56 -15.17 3.40 -15.62
C PHE A 56 -14.35 4.47 -14.90
N VAL A 57 -13.69 4.12 -13.81
CA VAL A 57 -12.91 5.03 -12.96
C VAL A 57 -11.43 4.86 -13.27
N ARG A 58 -10.70 5.97 -13.33
CA ARG A 58 -9.26 5.95 -13.54
C ARG A 58 -8.53 5.54 -12.27
N PHE A 59 -7.62 4.57 -12.39
CA PHE A 59 -6.75 4.12 -11.30
C PHE A 59 -5.36 4.73 -11.44
N HIS A 60 -4.76 5.07 -10.30
CA HIS A 60 -3.40 5.56 -10.19
C HIS A 60 -2.57 4.48 -9.47
N LEU A 61 -1.98 3.59 -10.25
CA LEU A 61 -1.15 2.51 -9.72
C LEU A 61 0.18 3.09 -9.22
N ARG A 62 0.60 2.65 -8.05
CA ARG A 62 1.79 3.20 -7.41
C ARG A 62 2.85 2.13 -7.20
N THR A 63 4.12 2.56 -7.27
CA THR A 63 5.28 1.72 -6.97
C THR A 63 5.43 1.55 -5.46
N GLU A 64 6.31 0.62 -5.07
CA GLU A 64 6.68 0.44 -3.67
C GLU A 64 7.20 1.74 -3.05
N ALA A 65 8.05 2.49 -3.77
CA ALA A 65 8.58 3.76 -3.30
C ALA A 65 7.48 4.80 -3.09
N ASP A 66 6.51 4.87 -3.99
CA ASP A 66 5.37 5.78 -3.85
C ASP A 66 4.49 5.41 -2.65
N MET A 67 4.30 4.13 -2.40
CA MET A 67 3.58 3.66 -1.21
C MET A 67 4.31 4.01 0.08
N ALA A 68 5.63 3.85 0.10
CA ALA A 68 6.44 4.17 1.26
C ALA A 68 6.32 5.65 1.69
N ARG A 69 6.10 6.56 0.75
CA ARG A 69 5.91 7.98 1.04
C ARG A 69 4.73 8.29 1.96
N PHE A 70 3.69 7.46 1.96
CA PHE A 70 2.55 7.64 2.87
C PHE A 70 2.93 7.45 4.33
N PHE A 71 4.03 6.77 4.59
CA PHE A 71 4.50 6.40 5.92
C PHE A 71 5.68 7.24 6.41
N ASP A 72 6.01 8.33 5.70
CA ASP A 72 7.09 9.22 6.11
C ASP A 72 6.85 9.76 7.53
N GLY A 73 7.88 9.66 8.37
CA GLY A 73 7.80 10.05 9.77
C GLY A 73 7.13 9.04 10.70
N LEU A 74 6.68 7.91 10.17
CA LEU A 74 6.06 6.84 10.94
C LEU A 74 7.00 5.64 11.06
N GLU A 75 6.76 4.82 12.07
CA GLU A 75 7.50 3.57 12.29
C GLU A 75 6.74 2.42 11.63
N ILE A 76 7.23 1.93 10.49
CA ILE A 76 6.62 0.79 9.80
C ILE A 76 6.85 -0.48 10.64
N VAL A 77 5.79 -1.25 10.80
CA VAL A 77 5.84 -2.54 11.51
C VAL A 77 6.33 -3.61 10.53
N PRO A 78 7.16 -4.59 10.97
CA PRO A 78 7.52 -5.72 10.10
C PRO A 78 6.28 -6.48 9.64
N PRO A 79 6.19 -6.88 8.35
CA PRO A 79 5.01 -7.56 7.83
C PRO A 79 4.80 -8.97 8.42
N PHE A 80 5.89 -9.64 8.83
CA PHE A 80 5.86 -10.93 9.51
C PHE A 80 7.08 -11.06 10.43
N PRO A 81 7.08 -12.00 11.38
CA PRO A 81 8.21 -12.17 12.30
C PRO A 81 9.53 -12.41 11.56
N GLY A 82 10.55 -11.62 11.89
CA GLY A 82 11.87 -11.70 11.27
C GLY A 82 12.07 -10.86 10.01
N ALA A 83 10.99 -10.26 9.48
CA ALA A 83 11.10 -9.38 8.31
C ALA A 83 11.61 -7.98 8.70
N ALA A 84 12.21 -7.29 7.73
CA ALA A 84 12.54 -5.88 7.88
C ALA A 84 11.25 -5.03 7.86
N PRO A 85 11.20 -3.93 8.63
CA PRO A 85 10.07 -3.00 8.59
C PRO A 85 10.01 -2.30 7.22
N ALA A 86 9.04 -2.67 6.41
CA ALA A 86 8.91 -2.12 5.05
C ALA A 86 7.50 -2.34 4.49
N VAL A 87 7.17 -1.56 3.46
CA VAL A 87 6.03 -1.84 2.59
C VAL A 87 6.28 -3.20 1.92
N ALA A 88 5.25 -4.03 1.86
CA ALA A 88 5.34 -5.35 1.27
C ALA A 88 4.05 -5.70 0.52
N HIS A 89 4.10 -6.74 -0.30
CA HIS A 89 2.89 -7.25 -0.94
C HIS A 89 1.89 -7.74 0.11
N ALA A 90 0.61 -7.52 -0.17
CA ALA A 90 -0.44 -7.66 0.85
C ALA A 90 -0.51 -9.03 1.51
N GLY A 91 -0.26 -10.11 0.75
CA GLY A 91 -0.31 -11.47 1.29
C GLY A 91 0.77 -11.80 2.32
N LEU A 92 1.84 -10.99 2.37
CA LEU A 92 2.93 -11.20 3.34
C LEU A 92 2.57 -10.70 4.73
N TRP A 93 1.57 -9.83 4.87
CA TRP A 93 1.21 -9.24 6.15
C TRP A 93 0.52 -10.25 7.05
N GLY A 94 1.16 -10.53 8.19
CA GLY A 94 0.68 -11.53 9.15
C GLY A 94 0.85 -12.97 8.69
N ALA A 95 1.64 -13.22 7.64
CA ALA A 95 1.79 -14.55 7.08
C ALA A 95 2.54 -15.49 8.03
N GLU A 96 1.97 -16.68 8.25
CA GLU A 96 2.64 -17.75 8.98
C GLU A 96 3.71 -18.42 8.12
N ASP A 97 3.45 -18.53 6.82
CA ASP A 97 4.39 -19.03 5.81
C ASP A 97 4.56 -17.97 4.72
N PRO A 98 5.55 -17.07 4.85
CA PRO A 98 5.77 -16.01 3.88
C PRO A 98 6.08 -16.50 2.46
N GLU A 99 6.71 -17.65 2.32
CA GLU A 99 7.06 -18.21 1.02
C GLU A 99 5.80 -18.65 0.27
N ALA A 100 4.87 -19.33 0.93
CA ALA A 100 3.59 -19.71 0.35
C ALA A 100 2.67 -18.50 0.10
N ALA A 101 2.72 -17.50 0.97
CA ALA A 101 1.91 -16.29 0.87
C ALA A 101 2.37 -15.33 -0.23
N ASN A 102 3.60 -15.46 -0.71
CA ASN A 102 4.16 -14.62 -1.76
C ASN A 102 3.78 -15.14 -3.16
N ASP A 103 2.48 -15.22 -3.40
CA ASP A 103 1.90 -15.70 -4.65
C ASP A 103 1.50 -14.56 -5.60
N ASP A 104 1.04 -14.90 -6.81
CA ASP A 104 0.65 -13.92 -7.82
C ASP A 104 -0.50 -13.02 -7.34
N GLY A 105 -1.43 -13.55 -6.58
CA GLY A 105 -2.54 -12.78 -6.02
C GLY A 105 -2.07 -11.71 -5.04
N SER A 106 -1.06 -12.04 -4.24
CA SER A 106 -0.43 -11.10 -3.30
C SER A 106 0.22 -9.92 -4.00
N HIS A 107 0.73 -10.10 -5.22
CA HIS A 107 1.46 -9.06 -5.96
C HIS A 107 0.56 -7.96 -6.54
N TRP A 108 -0.76 -8.08 -6.45
CA TRP A 108 -1.68 -7.06 -6.94
C TRP A 108 -1.74 -5.82 -6.04
N PHE A 109 -1.37 -5.98 -4.76
CA PHE A 109 -1.45 -4.92 -3.76
C PHE A 109 -0.15 -4.80 -2.99
N TYR A 110 0.24 -3.56 -2.72
CA TYR A 110 1.14 -3.25 -1.63
C TYR A 110 0.37 -2.86 -0.39
N ALA A 111 0.91 -3.19 0.76
CA ALA A 111 0.33 -2.83 2.06
C ALA A 111 1.43 -2.51 3.06
N ALA A 112 1.08 -1.72 4.05
CA ALA A 112 1.91 -1.50 5.22
C ALA A 112 1.07 -1.07 6.41
N VAL A 113 1.58 -1.35 7.59
CA VAL A 113 1.07 -0.85 8.87
C VAL A 113 2.21 -0.09 9.53
N ALA A 114 1.94 1.10 10.01
CA ALA A 114 2.92 1.93 10.70
C ALA A 114 2.32 2.55 11.94
N ARG A 115 3.18 2.83 12.92
CA ARG A 115 2.80 3.45 14.18
C ARG A 115 3.30 4.89 14.20
N LYS A 116 2.46 5.80 14.69
CA LYS A 116 2.87 7.18 14.96
C LYS A 116 3.70 7.23 16.23
N PRO A 117 4.97 7.71 16.17
CA PRO A 117 5.83 7.84 17.34
C PRO A 117 5.24 8.74 18.43
#